data_88b80a5a3133c9bb8d3e11fc3e0f01dd
#
_entry.id   88b80a5a3133c9bb8d3e11fc3e0f01dd
#
_cell.length_a   1.000
_cell.length_b   1.000
_cell.length_c   1.000
_cell.angle_alpha   90.00
_cell.angle_beta   90.00
_cell.angle_gamma   90.00
#
_symmetry.space_group_name_H-M   'P 1'
#
loop_
_entity.id
_entity.type
_entity.pdbx_description
1 polymer ?
#
loop_
_entity_poly.entity_id
_entity_poly.type
_entity_poly.pdbx_seq_one_letter_code
_entity_poly.pdbx_strand_id
1 'polypeptide(L)'
;MRNDKRLPDAELEVMQTIWSLGTQATAAEVQQHADKDWKMTSVLTFLSRLCDKGFLSCTKEGRQNLYTPLVSEEDYRQRESVGFLRRLCGGSVKNLVASLSDAGALTDRDIDELRAFLDRQTH
;
A
#
# COMPACT_ATOMS: atom_id res chain seq x y z
N MET A 1 18.41 -1.31 -5.20
CA MET A 1 17.16 -1.35 -4.51
C MET A 1 16.03 -1.04 -5.39
N ARG A 2 14.97 -1.75 -5.21
CA ARG A 2 13.84 -1.69 -6.13
C ARG A 2 12.55 -1.37 -5.41
N ASN A 3 12.45 -0.15 -4.88
CA ASN A 3 11.21 0.25 -4.24
C ASN A 3 10.15 0.68 -5.24
N ASP A 4 10.41 0.52 -6.54
CA ASP A 4 9.43 0.78 -7.59
C ASP A 4 8.63 -0.47 -7.94
N LYS A 5 8.92 -1.59 -7.29
CA LYS A 5 8.22 -2.83 -7.56
C LYS A 5 6.87 -2.88 -6.85
N ARG A 6 5.93 -3.58 -7.48
CA ARG A 6 4.67 -3.89 -6.85
C ARG A 6 4.89 -4.94 -5.77
N LEU A 7 4.30 -4.71 -4.61
CA LEU A 7 4.46 -5.62 -3.48
C LEU A 7 3.46 -6.75 -3.52
N PRO A 8 3.88 -7.98 -3.15
CA PRO A 8 2.92 -9.04 -2.86
C PRO A 8 1.97 -8.61 -1.73
N ASP A 9 0.80 -9.22 -1.71
CA ASP A 9 -0.25 -8.81 -0.77
C ASP A 9 0.20 -8.80 0.68
N ALA A 10 0.92 -9.83 1.12
CA ALA A 10 1.36 -9.90 2.51
C ALA A 10 2.34 -8.77 2.85
N GLU A 11 3.26 -8.49 1.94
CA GLU A 11 4.24 -7.42 2.17
C GLU A 11 3.56 -6.06 2.14
N LEU A 12 2.58 -5.89 1.26
CA LEU A 12 1.81 -4.65 1.25
C LEU A 12 1.07 -4.46 2.56
N GLU A 13 0.49 -5.53 3.10
CA GLU A 13 -0.23 -5.44 4.36
C GLU A 13 0.70 -5.06 5.52
N VAL A 14 1.93 -5.57 5.51
CA VAL A 14 2.93 -5.15 6.49
C VAL A 14 3.22 -3.66 6.36
N MET A 15 3.42 -3.18 5.13
CA MET A 15 3.66 -1.75 4.92
C MET A 15 2.47 -0.91 5.36
N GLN A 16 1.24 -1.35 5.05
CA GLN A 16 0.05 -0.63 5.47
C GLN A 16 -0.04 -0.55 6.98
N THR A 17 0.34 -1.62 7.67
CA THR A 17 0.37 -1.62 9.12
C THR A 17 1.38 -0.60 9.65
N ILE A 18 2.59 -0.59 9.08
CA ILE A 18 3.63 0.33 9.53
C ILE A 18 3.23 1.78 9.23
N TRP A 19 2.70 2.05 8.04
CA TRP A 19 2.25 3.40 7.72
C TRP A 19 1.17 3.87 8.70
N SER A 20 0.28 2.98 9.11
CA SER A 20 -0.79 3.34 10.05
C SER A 20 -0.26 3.61 11.46
N LEU A 21 0.87 3.01 11.83
CA LEU A 21 1.46 3.20 13.15
C LEU A 21 2.26 4.50 13.26
N GLY A 22 2.60 5.11 12.13
CA GLY A 22 3.29 6.38 12.13
C GLY A 22 4.62 6.31 11.43
N THR A 23 5.73 6.61 12.15
CA THR A 23 7.01 6.77 11.51
C THR A 23 7.89 5.52 11.54
N GLN A 24 7.69 4.66 12.51
CA GLN A 24 8.52 3.46 12.63
C GLN A 24 7.81 2.44 13.51
N ALA A 25 8.26 1.19 13.43
CA ALA A 25 7.62 0.11 14.17
C ALA A 25 8.61 -1.02 14.43
N THR A 26 8.35 -1.76 15.50
CA THR A 26 9.03 -3.02 15.78
C THR A 26 8.27 -4.17 15.14
N ALA A 27 8.93 -5.34 15.03
CA ALA A 27 8.25 -6.52 14.52
C ALA A 27 7.06 -6.91 15.40
N ALA A 28 7.19 -6.75 16.71
CA ALA A 28 6.10 -7.08 17.64
C ALA A 28 4.89 -6.18 17.39
N GLU A 29 5.12 -4.89 17.13
CA GLU A 29 4.02 -3.97 16.82
C GLU A 29 3.33 -4.34 15.53
N VAL A 30 4.12 -4.72 14.51
CA VAL A 30 3.54 -5.15 13.24
C VAL A 30 2.67 -6.39 13.45
N GLN A 31 3.18 -7.37 14.18
CA GLN A 31 2.41 -8.58 14.43
C GLN A 31 1.12 -8.29 15.17
N GLN A 32 1.19 -7.40 16.15
CA GLN A 32 0.03 -7.07 16.99
C GLN A 32 -1.05 -6.34 16.21
N HIS A 33 -0.67 -5.45 15.31
CA HIS A 33 -1.63 -4.56 14.63
C HIS A 33 -2.04 -5.02 13.24
N ALA A 34 -1.39 -6.07 12.70
CA ALA A 34 -1.79 -6.60 11.40
C ALA A 34 -3.13 -7.30 11.52
N ASP A 35 -3.92 -7.24 10.44
CA ASP A 35 -5.21 -7.91 10.41
C ASP A 35 -5.11 -9.42 10.33
N LYS A 36 -3.95 -9.92 9.94
CA LYS A 36 -3.72 -11.35 9.81
C LYS A 36 -3.08 -11.92 11.06
N ASP A 37 -3.37 -13.17 11.33
CA ASP A 37 -2.80 -13.87 12.47
C ASP A 37 -1.49 -14.53 12.07
N TRP A 38 -0.47 -13.70 11.84
CA TRP A 38 0.83 -14.19 11.39
C TRP A 38 1.70 -14.60 12.56
N LYS A 39 2.50 -15.64 12.34
CA LYS A 39 3.56 -16.00 13.28
C LYS A 39 4.69 -14.99 13.15
N MET A 40 5.45 -14.83 14.23
CA MET A 40 6.57 -13.89 14.23
C MET A 40 7.58 -14.22 13.14
N THR A 41 7.83 -15.51 12.87
CA THR A 41 8.77 -15.89 11.81
C THR A 41 8.31 -15.36 10.45
N SER A 42 7.00 -15.39 10.20
CA SER A 42 6.47 -14.85 8.94
C SER A 42 6.66 -13.34 8.89
N VAL A 43 6.34 -12.65 9.98
CA VAL A 43 6.48 -11.19 10.04
C VAL A 43 7.94 -10.80 9.77
N LEU A 44 8.88 -11.48 10.40
CA LEU A 44 10.30 -11.18 10.21
C LEU A 44 10.74 -11.41 8.76
N THR A 45 10.20 -12.45 8.13
CA THR A 45 10.51 -12.71 6.72
C THR A 45 10.01 -11.58 5.83
N PHE A 46 8.77 -11.13 6.05
CA PHE A 46 8.21 -10.03 5.27
C PHE A 46 9.02 -8.75 5.48
N LEU A 47 9.38 -8.45 6.73
CA LEU A 47 10.16 -7.26 7.03
C LEU A 47 11.54 -7.31 6.36
N SER A 48 12.17 -8.47 6.37
CA SER A 48 13.47 -8.63 5.72
C SER A 48 13.37 -8.39 4.22
N ARG A 49 12.34 -8.94 3.59
CA ARG A 49 12.13 -8.74 2.16
C ARG A 49 11.87 -7.28 1.82
N LEU A 50 11.12 -6.59 2.66
CA LEU A 50 10.85 -5.17 2.45
C LEU A 50 12.11 -4.34 2.58
N CYS A 51 12.98 -4.69 3.51
CA CYS A 51 14.28 -4.02 3.61
C CYS A 51 15.12 -4.26 2.36
N ASP A 52 15.15 -5.50 1.88
CA ASP A 52 15.92 -5.84 0.67
C ASP A 52 15.40 -5.09 -0.56
N LYS A 53 14.11 -4.86 -0.62
CA LYS A 53 13.50 -4.15 -1.74
C LYS A 53 13.61 -2.63 -1.64
N GLY A 54 14.12 -2.12 -0.53
CA GLY A 54 14.28 -0.69 -0.35
C GLY A 54 13.04 0.03 0.16
N PHE A 55 12.05 -0.70 0.67
CA PHE A 55 10.84 -0.09 1.23
C PHE A 55 11.00 0.30 2.69
N LEU A 56 11.86 -0.40 3.41
CA LEU A 56 12.11 -0.16 4.82
C LEU A 56 13.60 -0.07 5.08
N SER A 57 13.98 0.73 6.06
CA SER A 57 15.29 0.64 6.67
C SER A 57 15.13 0.01 8.04
N CYS A 58 16.15 -0.73 8.46
CA CYS A 58 16.16 -1.38 9.75
C CYS A 58 17.31 -0.82 10.56
N THR A 59 17.01 -0.28 11.74
CA THR A 59 18.01 0.21 12.66
C THR A 59 17.83 -0.51 13.99
N LYS A 60 18.94 -0.74 14.67
CA LYS A 60 18.89 -1.40 15.95
C LYS A 60 18.78 -0.37 17.05
N GLU A 61 17.85 -0.59 17.96
CA GLU A 61 17.69 0.27 19.14
C GLU A 61 17.56 -0.62 20.35
N GLY A 62 18.64 -0.68 21.14
CA GLY A 62 18.71 -1.62 22.23
C GLY A 62 18.72 -3.05 21.70
N ARG A 63 17.78 -3.86 22.13
CA ARG A 63 17.67 -5.24 21.66
C ARG A 63 16.66 -5.41 20.56
N GLN A 64 16.02 -4.32 20.14
CA GLN A 64 14.98 -4.38 19.13
C GLN A 64 15.45 -3.77 17.83
N ASN A 65 14.87 -4.25 16.74
CA ASN A 65 15.03 -3.61 15.44
C ASN A 65 13.85 -2.69 15.22
N LEU A 66 14.13 -1.50 14.71
CA LEU A 66 13.11 -0.55 14.31
C LEU A 66 13.08 -0.47 12.80
N TYR A 67 11.91 -0.58 12.23
CA TYR A 67 11.70 -0.54 10.79
C TYR A 67 11.04 0.79 10.43
N THR A 68 11.68 1.52 9.52
CA THR A 68 11.23 2.86 9.13
C THR A 68 10.93 2.88 7.64
N PRO A 69 9.75 3.35 7.22
CA PRO A 69 9.43 3.42 5.79
C PRO A 69 10.37 4.36 5.05
N LEU A 70 10.85 3.90 3.90
CA LEU A 70 11.62 4.71 2.97
C LEU A 70 10.76 5.21 1.83
N VAL A 71 9.55 4.69 1.69
CA VAL A 71 8.57 5.07 0.68
C VAL A 71 7.30 5.44 1.41
N SER A 72 6.72 6.57 1.08
CA SER A 72 5.46 6.98 1.71
C SER A 72 4.29 6.19 1.13
N GLU A 73 3.22 6.07 1.91
CA GLU A 73 2.01 5.40 1.44
C GLU A 73 1.45 6.10 0.21
N GLU A 74 1.47 7.42 0.22
CA GLU A 74 0.95 8.20 -0.91
C GLU A 74 1.73 7.91 -2.19
N ASP A 75 3.05 7.93 -2.12
CA ASP A 75 3.88 7.67 -3.30
C ASP A 75 3.65 6.26 -3.83
N TYR A 76 3.56 5.29 -2.94
CA TYR A 76 3.33 3.92 -3.37
C TYR A 76 1.96 3.79 -4.03
N ARG A 77 0.93 4.38 -3.41
CA ARG A 77 -0.43 4.32 -3.96
C ARG A 77 -0.49 4.93 -5.35
N GLN A 78 0.17 6.08 -5.54
CA GLN A 78 0.16 6.74 -6.84
C GLN A 78 0.80 5.86 -7.90
N ARG A 79 1.98 5.30 -7.61
CA ARG A 79 2.67 4.46 -8.58
C ARG A 79 1.89 3.20 -8.91
N GLU A 80 1.30 2.57 -7.89
CA GLU A 80 0.54 1.36 -8.11
C GLU A 80 -0.74 1.64 -8.90
N SER A 81 -1.38 2.77 -8.63
CA SER A 81 -2.59 3.14 -9.35
C SER A 81 -2.31 3.34 -10.82
N VAL A 82 -1.24 4.05 -11.14
CA VAL A 82 -0.86 4.27 -12.54
C VAL A 82 -0.50 2.96 -13.23
N GLY A 83 0.29 2.13 -12.55
CA GLY A 83 0.69 0.85 -13.11
C GLY A 83 -0.48 -0.09 -13.33
N PHE A 84 -1.39 -0.14 -12.36
CA PHE A 84 -2.60 -0.94 -12.47
C PHE A 84 -3.43 -0.52 -13.68
N LEU A 85 -3.64 0.80 -13.80
CA LEU A 85 -4.43 1.33 -14.90
C LEU A 85 -3.83 0.94 -16.26
N ARG A 86 -2.51 1.04 -16.38
CA ARG A 86 -1.84 0.70 -17.63
C ARG A 86 -1.91 -0.78 -17.93
N ARG A 87 -1.66 -1.62 -16.93
CA ARG A 87 -1.63 -3.06 -17.15
C ARG A 87 -2.99 -3.62 -17.48
N LEU A 88 -4.02 -3.15 -16.80
CA LEU A 88 -5.33 -3.79 -16.88
C LEU A 88 -6.28 -3.09 -17.84
N CYS A 89 -6.20 -1.77 -17.93
CA CYS A 89 -7.19 -0.97 -18.66
C CYS A 89 -6.58 -0.19 -19.81
N GLY A 90 -5.35 -0.52 -20.20
CA GLY A 90 -4.69 0.14 -21.31
C GLY A 90 -4.54 1.64 -21.13
N GLY A 91 -4.48 2.09 -19.87
CA GLY A 91 -4.35 3.50 -19.56
C GLY A 91 -5.66 4.27 -19.56
N SER A 92 -6.80 3.59 -19.76
CA SER A 92 -8.08 4.27 -19.87
C SER A 92 -8.82 4.30 -18.54
N VAL A 93 -8.93 5.48 -17.96
CA VAL A 93 -9.71 5.68 -16.72
C VAL A 93 -11.17 5.33 -16.96
N LYS A 94 -11.70 5.68 -18.14
CA LYS A 94 -13.09 5.36 -18.47
C LYS A 94 -13.31 3.84 -18.42
N ASN A 95 -12.37 3.06 -18.96
CA ASN A 95 -12.52 1.61 -18.95
C ASN A 95 -12.49 1.05 -17.53
N LEU A 96 -11.67 1.62 -16.67
CA LEU A 96 -11.64 1.18 -15.28
C LEU A 96 -12.98 1.45 -14.59
N VAL A 97 -13.50 2.67 -14.73
CA VAL A 97 -14.77 3.05 -14.13
C VAL A 97 -15.90 2.19 -14.68
N ALA A 98 -15.90 1.95 -15.99
CA ALA A 98 -16.93 1.11 -16.61
C ALA A 98 -16.91 -0.32 -16.04
N SER A 99 -15.72 -0.87 -15.88
CA SER A 99 -15.59 -2.22 -15.30
C SER A 99 -16.13 -2.27 -13.88
N LEU A 100 -15.81 -1.27 -13.07
CA LEU A 100 -16.30 -1.21 -11.70
C LEU A 100 -17.82 -1.07 -11.67
N SER A 101 -18.37 -0.25 -12.57
CA SER A 101 -19.81 -0.08 -12.67
C SER A 101 -20.51 -1.37 -13.08
N ASP A 102 -19.97 -2.04 -14.08
CA ASP A 102 -20.54 -3.30 -14.57
C ASP A 102 -20.51 -4.38 -13.50
N ALA A 103 -19.50 -4.35 -12.64
CA ALA A 103 -19.36 -5.33 -11.57
C ALA A 103 -20.22 -4.99 -10.35
N GLY A 104 -20.92 -3.86 -10.36
CA GLY A 104 -21.72 -3.43 -9.22
C GLY A 104 -20.90 -2.91 -8.07
N ALA A 105 -19.65 -2.51 -8.33
CA ALA A 105 -18.75 -2.05 -7.28
C ALA A 105 -18.87 -0.56 -7.00
N LEU A 106 -19.61 0.18 -7.83
CA LEU A 106 -19.80 1.62 -7.64
C LEU A 106 -21.21 1.88 -7.09
N THR A 107 -21.27 2.56 -5.96
CA THR A 107 -22.55 3.01 -5.41
C THR A 107 -22.90 4.39 -5.97
N ASP A 108 -24.14 4.81 -5.81
CA ASP A 108 -24.51 6.17 -6.18
C ASP A 108 -23.68 7.20 -5.44
N ARG A 109 -23.34 6.92 -4.19
CA ARG A 109 -22.51 7.81 -3.41
C ARG A 109 -21.10 7.91 -4.00
N ASP A 110 -20.52 6.78 -4.43
CA ASP A 110 -19.22 6.78 -5.08
C ASP A 110 -19.23 7.67 -6.32
N ILE A 111 -20.28 7.56 -7.12
CA ILE A 111 -20.42 8.35 -8.33
C ILE A 111 -20.51 9.85 -8.01
N ASP A 112 -21.31 10.19 -7.01
CA ASP A 112 -21.43 11.59 -6.59
C ASP A 112 -20.12 12.15 -6.08
N GLU A 113 -19.39 11.38 -5.27
CA GLU A 113 -18.11 11.80 -4.76
C GLU A 113 -17.10 12.00 -5.88
N LEU A 114 -17.12 11.09 -6.85
CA LEU A 114 -16.21 11.19 -7.99
C LEU A 114 -16.52 12.42 -8.81
N ARG A 115 -17.79 12.69 -9.08
CA ARG A 115 -18.19 13.89 -9.83
C ARG A 115 -17.72 15.16 -9.14
N ALA A 116 -17.95 15.24 -7.83
CA ALA A 116 -17.54 16.40 -7.05
C ALA A 116 -16.04 16.60 -7.10
N PHE A 117 -15.29 15.51 -6.98
CA PHE A 117 -13.84 15.57 -7.05
C PHE A 117 -13.38 16.07 -8.43
N LEU A 118 -13.93 15.51 -9.50
CA LEU A 118 -13.54 15.89 -10.87
C LEU A 118 -13.87 17.35 -11.15
N ASP A 119 -15.01 17.82 -10.68
CA ASP A 119 -15.40 19.22 -10.85
C ASP A 119 -14.38 20.16 -10.22
N ARG A 120 -13.83 19.78 -9.06
CA ARG A 120 -12.80 20.60 -8.41
C ARG A 120 -11.49 20.60 -9.19
N GLN A 121 -11.25 19.58 -9.99
CA GLN A 121 -9.98 19.47 -10.73
C GLN A 121 -10.01 20.22 -12.05
N THR A 122 -11.18 20.47 -12.59
CA THR A 122 -11.29 20.93 -13.98
C THR A 122 -11.58 22.39 -14.12
N HIS A 123 -11.66 23.15 -13.04
CA HIS A 123 -11.96 24.53 -13.16
C HIS A 123 -10.89 25.41 -13.37
#